data_a82279ec38cafd42d8735b740a036165
#
_entry.id   a82279ec38cafd42d8735b740a036165
#
_cell.length_a   1.000
_cell.length_b   1.000
_cell.length_c   1.000
_cell.angle_alpha   90.00
_cell.angle_beta   90.00
_cell.angle_gamma   90.00
#
_symmetry.space_group_name_H-M   'P 1'
#
loop_
_entity.id
_entity.type
_entity.pdbx_description
1 polymer ?
#
loop_
_entity_poly.entity_id
_entity_poly.type
_entity_poly.pdbx_seq_one_letter_code
_entity_poly.pdbx_strand_id
1 'polypeptide(L)'
;PGNTLFSIGEALIDMIPSRVGCTFDEVPSFSPRTDGAPANVCAAFARLGGASSFLTQLGDDPFGHKIARELEACGIDLSHLVFTDKANTALAFVSLEEDGNRTFSFYRKPSADLLYAPEQIDLAWFCDAFALHFCSVSLVDSPMRHAHLAAIGAAREAGAIVSFDPNLRFPLWPDREMLRQTVLQFLPLSNILKVSDEELEFLTGTADIEAALPQLFAGDVQLVLYTCGSKGAYAYTRAAHAFAPCQKVRAVDTTGAGDGFIGSFLWQLSRDGVTVDKLEKLSCKKLEEYLDFSNRFCALSVQKHGAIDSYPTLPEMGL
;
A
#
# COMPACT_ATOMS: atom_id res chain seq x y z
N PRO A 1 14.83 16.22 10.34
CA PRO A 1 13.95 15.35 9.56
C PRO A 1 13.12 14.46 10.46
N GLY A 2 11.85 14.29 10.12
CA GLY A 2 10.92 13.46 10.88
C GLY A 2 11.19 11.96 10.66
N ASN A 3 10.58 11.14 11.51
CA ASN A 3 10.73 9.69 11.46
C ASN A 3 9.40 8.93 11.30
N THR A 4 8.28 9.65 11.21
CA THR A 4 6.95 9.04 11.12
C THR A 4 6.57 8.76 9.67
N LEU A 5 6.18 7.53 9.37
CA LEU A 5 5.52 7.17 8.12
C LEU A 5 4.04 7.50 8.24
N PHE A 6 3.55 8.39 7.39
CA PHE A 6 2.12 8.61 7.19
C PHE A 6 1.65 7.77 6.00
N SER A 7 0.49 7.14 6.12
CA SER A 7 -0.20 6.51 5.00
C SER A 7 -1.63 7.04 4.95
N ILE A 8 -2.15 7.23 3.76
CA ILE A 8 -3.52 7.72 3.53
C ILE A 8 -4.24 6.78 2.59
N GLY A 9 -5.50 6.50 2.87
CA GLY A 9 -6.34 5.69 2.02
C GLY A 9 -7.36 4.87 2.79
N GLU A 10 -7.78 3.76 2.21
CA GLU A 10 -8.81 2.89 2.75
C GLU A 10 -8.28 1.86 3.73
N ALA A 11 -9.12 1.53 4.70
CA ALA A 11 -9.15 0.24 5.38
C ALA A 11 -10.58 -0.28 5.29
N LEU A 12 -10.73 -1.56 5.05
CA LEU A 12 -12.02 -2.18 4.79
C LEU A 12 -12.09 -3.58 5.39
N ILE A 13 -13.27 -4.16 5.35
CA ILE A 13 -13.49 -5.54 5.75
C ILE A 13 -13.68 -6.39 4.51
N ASP A 14 -12.78 -7.36 4.32
CA ASP A 14 -12.98 -8.46 3.37
C ASP A 14 -13.85 -9.52 4.02
N MET A 15 -14.98 -9.81 3.40
CA MET A 15 -15.86 -10.90 3.80
C MET A 15 -15.44 -12.16 3.09
N ILE A 16 -14.75 -13.04 3.82
CA ILE A 16 -14.15 -14.27 3.28
C ILE A 16 -15.20 -15.37 3.26
N PRO A 17 -15.48 -15.97 2.09
CA PRO A 17 -16.49 -17.03 2.00
C PRO A 17 -16.04 -18.30 2.68
N SER A 18 -16.98 -19.00 3.33
CA SER A 18 -16.73 -20.31 3.96
C SER A 18 -16.66 -21.45 2.94
N ARG A 19 -17.13 -21.23 1.71
CA ARG A 19 -17.12 -22.19 0.61
C ARG A 19 -16.65 -21.50 -0.66
N VAL A 20 -15.78 -22.16 -1.41
CA VAL A 20 -15.35 -21.77 -2.75
C VAL A 20 -15.89 -22.78 -3.79
N GLY A 21 -15.84 -22.42 -5.08
CA GLY A 21 -16.32 -23.29 -6.14
C GLY A 21 -17.84 -23.35 -6.25
N CYS A 22 -18.55 -22.31 -5.81
CA CYS A 22 -19.99 -22.19 -5.89
C CYS A 22 -20.38 -20.76 -6.25
N THR A 23 -21.64 -20.52 -6.58
CA THR A 23 -22.15 -19.18 -6.82
C THR A 23 -22.22 -18.38 -5.52
N PHE A 24 -22.28 -17.06 -5.63
CA PHE A 24 -22.29 -16.18 -4.46
C PHE A 24 -23.46 -16.47 -3.51
N ASP A 25 -24.64 -16.73 -4.04
CA ASP A 25 -25.84 -17.04 -3.26
C ASP A 25 -25.79 -18.41 -2.56
N GLU A 26 -24.89 -19.30 -2.99
CA GLU A 26 -24.70 -20.61 -2.36
C GLU A 26 -23.70 -20.58 -1.19
N VAL A 27 -23.01 -19.46 -0.97
CA VAL A 27 -22.07 -19.34 0.15
C VAL A 27 -22.84 -19.26 1.47
N PRO A 28 -22.66 -20.23 2.39
CA PRO A 28 -23.47 -20.29 3.60
C PRO A 28 -23.06 -19.27 4.67
N SER A 29 -21.80 -18.80 4.68
CA SER A 29 -21.32 -17.83 5.65
C SER A 29 -20.07 -17.12 5.17
N PHE A 30 -19.81 -15.96 5.76
CA PHE A 30 -18.63 -15.14 5.50
C PHE A 30 -17.95 -14.77 6.81
N SER A 31 -16.63 -14.75 6.81
CA SER A 31 -15.82 -14.28 7.95
C SER A 31 -15.20 -12.92 7.67
N PRO A 32 -15.30 -11.95 8.58
CA PRO A 32 -14.73 -10.61 8.37
C PRO A 32 -13.22 -10.62 8.60
N ARG A 33 -12.47 -10.03 7.68
CA ARG A 33 -11.04 -9.82 7.80
C ARG A 33 -10.68 -8.39 7.46
N THR A 34 -9.91 -7.73 8.32
CA THR A 34 -9.39 -6.39 8.07
C THR A 34 -8.36 -6.43 6.93
N ASP A 35 -8.53 -5.55 5.96
CA ASP A 35 -7.62 -5.38 4.83
C ASP A 35 -7.58 -3.91 4.40
N GLY A 36 -6.69 -3.61 3.47
CA GLY A 36 -6.45 -2.28 2.92
C GLY A 36 -4.95 -2.04 2.77
N ALA A 37 -4.49 -1.85 1.54
CA ALA A 37 -3.07 -1.69 1.26
C ALA A 37 -2.40 -0.56 2.06
N PRO A 38 -2.98 0.65 2.17
CA PRO A 38 -2.36 1.72 2.96
C PRO A 38 -2.16 1.36 4.42
N ALA A 39 -3.13 0.68 5.04
CA ALA A 39 -3.03 0.20 6.41
C ALA A 39 -1.95 -0.88 6.56
N ASN A 40 -1.87 -1.80 5.61
CA ASN A 40 -0.86 -2.86 5.60
C ASN A 40 0.57 -2.28 5.57
N VAL A 41 0.80 -1.22 4.80
CA VAL A 41 2.10 -0.55 4.73
C VAL A 41 2.49 0.05 6.10
N CYS A 42 1.55 0.72 6.77
CA CYS A 42 1.75 1.19 8.14
C CYS A 42 2.09 0.05 9.11
N ALA A 43 1.38 -1.06 9.00
CA ALA A 43 1.59 -2.23 9.85
C ALA A 43 2.97 -2.84 9.65
N ALA A 44 3.42 -2.99 8.41
CA ALA A 44 4.75 -3.51 8.11
C ALA A 44 5.85 -2.63 8.71
N PHE A 45 5.72 -1.32 8.56
CA PHE A 45 6.65 -0.33 9.12
C PHE A 45 6.68 -0.38 10.65
N ALA A 46 5.49 -0.46 11.28
CA ALA A 46 5.37 -0.53 12.74
C ALA A 46 5.91 -1.84 13.32
N ARG A 47 5.72 -2.96 12.63
CA ARG A 47 6.27 -4.27 13.07
C ARG A 47 7.78 -4.27 13.15
N LEU A 48 8.44 -3.47 12.33
CA LEU A 48 9.90 -3.29 12.37
C LEU A 48 10.35 -2.22 13.40
N GLY A 49 9.43 -1.71 14.20
CA GLY A 49 9.72 -0.73 15.25
C GLY A 49 9.65 0.72 14.80
N GLY A 50 9.18 1.00 13.59
CA GLY A 50 9.00 2.35 13.09
C GLY A 50 7.71 3.01 13.60
N ALA A 51 7.71 4.33 13.70
CA ALA A 51 6.52 5.10 14.01
C ALA A 51 5.69 5.29 12.73
N SER A 52 4.43 4.88 12.75
CA SER A 52 3.51 5.07 11.62
C SER A 52 2.17 5.63 12.08
N SER A 53 1.58 6.47 11.23
CA SER A 53 0.29 7.11 11.45
C SER A 53 -0.59 6.91 10.23
N PHE A 54 -1.83 6.47 10.44
CA PHE A 54 -2.75 6.17 9.36
C PHE A 54 -3.86 7.22 9.29
N LEU A 55 -3.98 7.85 8.11
CA LEU A 55 -4.97 8.87 7.81
C LEU A 55 -6.13 8.25 7.03
N THR A 56 -7.25 8.07 7.68
CA THR A 56 -8.45 7.50 7.08
C THR A 56 -9.69 7.87 7.89
N GLN A 57 -10.85 7.55 7.34
CA GLN A 57 -12.12 7.64 8.01
C GLN A 57 -12.84 6.30 7.96
N LEU A 58 -13.34 5.88 9.10
CA LEU A 58 -14.13 4.66 9.26
C LEU A 58 -15.56 5.02 9.66
N GLY A 59 -16.49 4.12 9.40
CA GLY A 59 -17.84 4.26 9.96
C GLY A 59 -17.82 4.08 11.48
N ASP A 60 -18.65 4.85 12.17
CA ASP A 60 -18.93 4.61 13.58
C ASP A 60 -19.87 3.40 13.70
N ASP A 61 -19.33 2.24 13.41
CA ASP A 61 -20.02 0.96 13.36
C ASP A 61 -19.10 -0.17 13.86
N PRO A 62 -19.64 -1.37 14.09
CA PRO A 62 -18.85 -2.49 14.64
C PRO A 62 -17.63 -2.86 13.78
N PHE A 63 -17.71 -2.75 12.46
CA PHE A 63 -16.59 -3.06 11.59
C PHE A 63 -15.51 -1.98 11.64
N GLY A 64 -15.91 -0.69 11.70
CA GLY A 64 -14.97 0.41 11.89
C GLY A 64 -14.17 0.28 13.18
N HIS A 65 -14.85 -0.05 14.26
CA HIS A 65 -14.20 -0.27 15.56
C HIS A 65 -13.33 -1.53 15.59
N LYS A 66 -13.73 -2.60 14.88
CA LYS A 66 -12.91 -3.79 14.70
C LYS A 66 -11.59 -3.44 14.00
N ILE A 67 -11.66 -2.71 12.90
CA ILE A 67 -10.46 -2.28 12.15
C ILE A 67 -9.55 -1.46 13.06
N ALA A 68 -10.09 -0.45 13.75
CA ALA A 68 -9.31 0.42 14.62
C ALA A 68 -8.57 -0.38 15.70
N ARG A 69 -9.25 -1.31 16.37
CA ARG A 69 -8.61 -2.15 17.40
C ARG A 69 -7.47 -2.98 16.85
N GLU A 70 -7.66 -3.58 15.68
CA GLU A 70 -6.62 -4.44 15.07
C GLU A 70 -5.42 -3.63 14.61
N LEU A 71 -5.63 -2.45 14.04
CA LEU A 71 -4.54 -1.57 13.62
C LEU A 71 -3.76 -1.01 14.81
N GLU A 72 -4.46 -0.62 15.88
CA GLU A 72 -3.82 -0.14 17.10
C GLU A 72 -2.96 -1.24 17.74
N ALA A 73 -3.44 -2.48 17.75
CA ALA A 73 -2.70 -3.63 18.26
C ALA A 73 -1.41 -3.90 17.48
N CYS A 74 -1.33 -3.47 16.22
CA CYS A 74 -0.10 -3.54 15.40
C CYS A 74 0.90 -2.42 15.70
N GLY A 75 0.57 -1.49 16.57
CA GLY A 75 1.43 -0.35 16.90
C GLY A 75 1.28 0.86 15.98
N ILE A 76 0.23 0.92 15.18
CA ILE A 76 -0.07 2.08 14.34
C ILE A 76 -0.70 3.18 15.18
N ASP A 77 -0.21 4.42 15.02
CA ASP A 77 -0.83 5.58 15.65
C ASP A 77 -2.13 5.95 14.91
N LEU A 78 -3.24 5.89 15.63
CA LEU A 78 -4.57 6.20 15.12
C LEU A 78 -5.10 7.56 15.64
N SER A 79 -4.24 8.42 16.17
CA SER A 79 -4.67 9.72 16.74
C SER A 79 -5.33 10.63 15.70
N HIS A 80 -5.05 10.43 14.42
CA HIS A 80 -5.65 11.19 13.31
C HIS A 80 -6.72 10.41 12.53
N LEU A 81 -7.05 9.19 12.96
CA LEU A 81 -8.14 8.41 12.38
C LEU A 81 -9.47 9.00 12.83
N VAL A 82 -10.43 9.09 11.92
CA VAL A 82 -11.73 9.72 12.14
C VAL A 82 -12.84 8.68 11.99
N PHE A 83 -13.87 8.78 12.84
CA PHE A 83 -15.12 8.02 12.70
C PHE A 83 -16.23 8.95 12.21
N THR A 84 -17.13 8.42 11.39
CA THR A 84 -18.30 9.16 10.90
C THR A 84 -19.58 8.33 11.01
N ASP A 85 -20.70 8.98 11.27
CA ASP A 85 -22.03 8.36 11.22
C ASP A 85 -22.73 8.56 9.86
N LYS A 86 -22.08 9.26 8.92
CA LYS A 86 -22.67 9.60 7.61
C LYS A 86 -22.60 8.48 6.59
N ALA A 87 -21.73 7.50 6.80
CA ALA A 87 -21.59 6.33 5.93
C ALA A 87 -20.99 5.18 6.73
N ASN A 88 -21.24 3.96 6.24
CA ASN A 88 -20.70 2.77 6.86
C ASN A 88 -19.27 2.49 6.43
N THR A 89 -18.58 1.70 7.23
CA THR A 89 -17.27 1.12 6.87
C THR A 89 -17.39 0.29 5.59
N ALA A 90 -16.41 0.39 4.71
CA ALA A 90 -16.40 -0.34 3.45
C ALA A 90 -16.33 -1.84 3.68
N LEU A 91 -17.14 -2.59 2.92
CA LEU A 91 -17.13 -4.05 2.88
C LEU A 91 -16.84 -4.53 1.46
N ALA A 92 -16.10 -5.60 1.33
CA ALA A 92 -15.84 -6.28 0.07
C ALA A 92 -16.16 -7.76 0.22
N PHE A 93 -17.08 -8.25 -0.60
CA PHE A 93 -17.41 -9.68 -0.68
C PHE A 93 -16.81 -10.24 -1.96
N VAL A 94 -16.20 -11.41 -1.87
CA VAL A 94 -15.71 -12.12 -3.04
C VAL A 94 -16.10 -13.59 -2.92
N SER A 95 -16.53 -14.18 -4.02
CA SER A 95 -16.65 -15.63 -4.15
C SER A 95 -15.90 -16.11 -5.39
N LEU A 96 -15.37 -17.33 -5.31
CA LEU A 96 -14.67 -17.99 -6.39
C LEU A 96 -15.57 -19.13 -6.88
N GLU A 97 -16.01 -19.06 -8.14
CA GLU A 97 -16.84 -20.08 -8.79
C GLU A 97 -16.00 -21.27 -9.27
N GLU A 98 -16.65 -22.40 -9.62
CA GLU A 98 -15.99 -23.63 -10.06
C GLU A 98 -15.12 -23.44 -11.32
N ASP A 99 -15.53 -22.53 -12.22
CA ASP A 99 -14.81 -22.22 -13.45
C ASP A 99 -13.61 -21.27 -13.23
N GLY A 100 -13.34 -20.87 -11.98
CA GLY A 100 -12.29 -19.93 -11.63
C GLY A 100 -12.70 -18.46 -11.71
N ASN A 101 -13.91 -18.15 -12.14
CA ASN A 101 -14.43 -16.80 -12.15
C ASN A 101 -14.67 -16.29 -10.72
N ARG A 102 -14.42 -14.99 -10.53
CA ARG A 102 -14.65 -14.32 -9.25
C ARG A 102 -15.85 -13.38 -9.37
N THR A 103 -16.73 -13.45 -8.39
CA THR A 103 -17.83 -12.51 -8.21
C THR A 103 -17.50 -11.57 -7.07
N PHE A 104 -17.60 -10.27 -7.32
CA PHE A 104 -17.32 -9.22 -6.33
C PHE A 104 -18.59 -8.45 -6.02
N SER A 105 -18.77 -8.13 -4.75
CA SER A 105 -19.80 -7.18 -4.30
C SER A 105 -19.19 -6.22 -3.31
N PHE A 106 -19.20 -4.92 -3.63
CA PHE A 106 -18.61 -3.89 -2.81
C PHE A 106 -19.69 -3.00 -2.23
N TYR A 107 -19.59 -2.74 -0.93
CA TYR A 107 -20.47 -1.83 -0.20
C TYR A 107 -19.70 -0.53 0.06
N ARG A 108 -19.66 0.32 -0.99
CA ARG A 108 -18.81 1.51 -1.06
C ARG A 108 -19.44 2.63 -1.91
N LYS A 109 -20.77 2.93 -1.68
CA LYS A 109 -21.51 3.89 -2.53
C LYS A 109 -22.26 4.97 -1.72
N PRO A 110 -21.57 5.88 -0.97
CA PRO A 110 -20.18 5.82 -0.57
C PRO A 110 -19.98 5.01 0.71
N SER A 111 -18.74 4.60 0.98
CA SER A 111 -18.29 4.18 2.30
C SER A 111 -17.66 5.36 3.03
N ALA A 112 -17.45 5.18 4.34
CA ALA A 112 -16.93 6.23 5.21
C ALA A 112 -15.60 6.81 4.74
N ASP A 113 -14.68 5.98 4.25
CA ASP A 113 -13.36 6.39 3.77
C ASP A 113 -13.44 7.33 2.56
N LEU A 114 -14.40 7.14 1.65
CA LEU A 114 -14.56 7.99 0.48
C LEU A 114 -15.02 9.42 0.83
N LEU A 115 -15.66 9.60 1.99
CA LEU A 115 -16.10 10.91 2.48
C LEU A 115 -15.02 11.68 3.22
N TYR A 116 -13.86 11.07 3.49
CA TYR A 116 -12.72 11.75 4.09
C TYR A 116 -12.28 12.90 3.20
N ALA A 117 -12.29 14.13 3.73
CA ALA A 117 -12.15 15.34 2.94
C ALA A 117 -10.85 16.08 3.26
N PRO A 118 -10.34 16.92 2.35
CA PRO A 118 -9.08 17.64 2.56
C PRO A 118 -9.12 18.56 3.78
N GLU A 119 -10.27 19.07 4.18
CA GLU A 119 -10.45 19.90 5.37
C GLU A 119 -10.12 19.16 6.67
N GLN A 120 -10.13 17.83 6.64
CA GLN A 120 -9.81 16.99 7.79
C GLN A 120 -8.30 16.77 7.96
N ILE A 121 -7.49 17.19 6.99
CA ILE A 121 -6.03 17.11 7.03
C ILE A 121 -5.47 18.39 7.67
N ASP A 122 -4.76 18.23 8.79
CA ASP A 122 -3.99 19.32 9.37
C ASP A 122 -2.56 19.27 8.84
N LEU A 123 -2.16 20.31 8.13
CA LEU A 123 -0.83 20.40 7.53
C LEU A 123 0.30 20.28 8.57
N ALA A 124 0.03 20.70 9.82
CA ALA A 124 0.99 20.64 10.90
C ALA A 124 1.38 19.20 11.29
N TRP A 125 0.53 18.21 11.01
CA TRP A 125 0.87 16.80 11.31
C TRP A 125 2.16 16.35 10.62
N PHE A 126 2.46 16.93 9.46
CA PHE A 126 3.57 16.49 8.61
C PHE A 126 4.93 17.05 9.03
N CYS A 127 5.00 17.87 10.07
CA CYS A 127 6.29 18.41 10.55
C CYS A 127 7.25 17.28 11.03
N ASP A 128 6.72 16.13 11.45
CA ASP A 128 7.49 14.94 11.84
C ASP A 128 7.46 13.84 10.78
N ALA A 129 7.03 14.14 9.58
CA ALA A 129 6.91 13.13 8.54
C ALA A 129 8.28 12.76 7.94
N PHE A 130 8.58 11.45 7.96
CA PHE A 130 9.62 10.86 7.14
C PHE A 130 9.10 10.68 5.70
N ALA A 131 7.91 10.12 5.56
CA ALA A 131 7.29 9.84 4.27
C ALA A 131 5.78 9.84 4.37
N LEU A 132 5.14 10.03 3.21
CA LEU A 132 3.71 9.77 2.99
C LEU A 132 3.59 8.69 1.92
N HIS A 133 2.83 7.65 2.23
CA HIS A 133 2.53 6.55 1.30
C HIS A 133 1.06 6.55 0.91
N PHE A 134 0.76 6.23 -0.36
CA PHE A 134 -0.61 6.06 -0.85
C PHE A 134 -0.68 5.06 -2.00
N CYS A 135 -1.90 4.58 -2.26
CA CYS A 135 -2.23 3.62 -3.31
C CYS A 135 -3.35 4.16 -4.20
N SER A 136 -3.82 3.39 -5.19
CA SER A 136 -4.79 3.89 -6.16
C SER A 136 -6.27 3.67 -5.79
N VAL A 137 -6.58 2.73 -4.90
CA VAL A 137 -7.98 2.36 -4.62
C VAL A 137 -8.83 3.54 -4.17
N SER A 138 -8.27 4.43 -3.37
CA SER A 138 -8.97 5.60 -2.82
C SER A 138 -8.84 6.85 -3.70
N LEU A 139 -8.27 6.73 -4.89
CA LEU A 139 -8.16 7.82 -5.87
C LEU A 139 -9.36 7.93 -6.81
N VAL A 140 -10.40 7.11 -6.64
CA VAL A 140 -11.65 7.29 -7.35
C VAL A 140 -12.21 8.70 -7.08
N ASP A 141 -13.01 9.22 -7.99
CA ASP A 141 -13.62 10.54 -7.84
C ASP A 141 -14.45 10.62 -6.56
N SER A 142 -13.94 11.35 -5.58
CA SER A 142 -14.47 11.39 -4.21
C SER A 142 -13.76 12.50 -3.41
N PRO A 143 -14.30 12.93 -2.26
CA PRO A 143 -13.55 13.78 -1.33
C PRO A 143 -12.18 13.21 -0.94
N MET A 144 -12.06 11.89 -0.78
CA MET A 144 -10.81 11.22 -0.42
C MET A 144 -9.69 11.44 -1.45
N ARG A 145 -9.99 11.53 -2.76
CA ARG A 145 -9.00 11.92 -3.78
C ARG A 145 -8.42 13.30 -3.48
N HIS A 146 -9.26 14.26 -3.14
CA HIS A 146 -8.82 15.61 -2.79
C HIS A 146 -8.04 15.64 -1.47
N ALA A 147 -8.40 14.80 -0.52
CA ALA A 147 -7.62 14.61 0.70
C ALA A 147 -6.20 14.09 0.40
N HIS A 148 -6.05 13.18 -0.57
CA HIS A 148 -4.73 12.73 -1.03
C HIS A 148 -3.90 13.90 -1.56
N LEU A 149 -4.48 14.76 -2.39
CA LEU A 149 -3.74 15.93 -2.92
C LEU A 149 -3.30 16.87 -1.80
N ALA A 150 -4.16 17.11 -0.82
CA ALA A 150 -3.81 17.94 0.34
C ALA A 150 -2.66 17.31 1.16
N ALA A 151 -2.73 16.01 1.42
CA ALA A 151 -1.69 15.29 2.16
C ALA A 151 -0.35 15.27 1.38
N ILE A 152 -0.39 15.03 0.08
CA ILE A 152 0.80 15.05 -0.78
C ILE A 152 1.46 16.43 -0.75
N GLY A 153 0.66 17.50 -0.89
CA GLY A 153 1.17 18.86 -0.82
C GLY A 153 1.83 19.17 0.52
N ALA A 154 1.20 18.79 1.63
CA ALA A 154 1.74 18.97 2.97
C ALA A 154 3.04 18.19 3.20
N ALA A 155 3.09 16.94 2.74
CA ALA A 155 4.29 16.11 2.83
C ALA A 155 5.46 16.72 2.04
N ARG A 156 5.20 17.19 0.84
CA ARG A 156 6.22 17.84 -0.01
C ARG A 156 6.75 19.12 0.63
N GLU A 157 5.90 19.97 1.17
CA GLU A 157 6.32 21.18 1.88
C GLU A 157 7.16 20.86 3.11
N ALA A 158 6.88 19.78 3.80
CA ALA A 158 7.65 19.32 4.94
C ALA A 158 8.98 18.63 4.56
N GLY A 159 9.25 18.44 3.27
CA GLY A 159 10.45 17.73 2.80
C GLY A 159 10.37 16.21 2.96
N ALA A 160 9.21 15.66 3.19
CA ALA A 160 9.00 14.22 3.32
C ALA A 160 9.05 13.52 1.95
N ILE A 161 9.42 12.25 1.97
CA ILE A 161 9.35 11.39 0.78
C ILE A 161 7.89 11.07 0.48
N VAL A 162 7.47 11.18 -0.77
CA VAL A 162 6.16 10.71 -1.22
C VAL A 162 6.34 9.38 -1.93
N SER A 163 5.69 8.35 -1.44
CA SER A 163 5.74 6.96 -1.94
C SER A 163 4.40 6.55 -2.51
N PHE A 164 4.42 6.03 -3.72
CA PHE A 164 3.21 5.57 -4.42
C PHE A 164 3.36 4.13 -4.88
N ASP A 165 2.41 3.29 -4.47
CA ASP A 165 2.20 1.95 -5.00
C ASP A 165 0.80 1.92 -5.62
N PRO A 166 0.66 1.93 -6.96
CA PRO A 166 -0.65 1.89 -7.59
C PRO A 166 -1.53 0.76 -7.08
N ASN A 167 -0.97 -0.44 -6.90
CA ASN A 167 -1.71 -1.58 -6.35
C ASN A 167 -3.10 -1.71 -6.97
N LEU A 168 -3.12 -1.97 -8.27
CA LEU A 168 -4.33 -1.94 -9.09
C LEU A 168 -5.40 -2.93 -8.62
N ARG A 169 -6.62 -2.44 -8.48
CA ARG A 169 -7.79 -3.25 -8.13
C ARG A 169 -8.92 -2.88 -9.11
N PHE A 170 -8.92 -3.49 -10.28
CA PHE A 170 -9.87 -3.18 -11.35
C PHE A 170 -11.34 -3.22 -10.90
N PRO A 171 -11.78 -4.22 -10.11
CA PRO A 171 -13.19 -4.29 -9.71
C PRO A 171 -13.67 -3.11 -8.86
N LEU A 172 -12.77 -2.36 -8.23
CA LEU A 172 -13.10 -1.19 -7.40
C LEU A 172 -13.22 0.11 -8.20
N TRP A 173 -12.97 0.04 -9.50
CA TRP A 173 -13.04 1.19 -10.39
C TRP A 173 -14.21 1.03 -11.38
N PRO A 174 -14.90 2.12 -11.73
CA PRO A 174 -15.97 2.08 -12.72
C PRO A 174 -15.46 1.67 -14.11
N ASP A 175 -14.21 2.04 -14.45
CA ASP A 175 -13.65 1.92 -15.78
C ASP A 175 -12.12 1.77 -15.66
N ARG A 176 -11.56 0.85 -16.45
CA ARG A 176 -10.11 0.56 -16.42
C ARG A 176 -9.27 1.73 -16.91
N GLU A 177 -9.76 2.46 -17.95
CA GLU A 177 -9.05 3.62 -18.49
C GLU A 177 -9.05 4.79 -17.50
N MET A 178 -10.14 5.00 -16.77
CA MET A 178 -10.16 5.99 -15.67
C MET A 178 -9.13 5.68 -14.62
N LEU A 179 -8.99 4.41 -14.24
CA LEU A 179 -7.95 3.97 -13.30
C LEU A 179 -6.55 4.29 -13.85
N ARG A 180 -6.28 3.90 -15.08
CA ARG A 180 -4.99 4.13 -15.73
C ARG A 180 -4.64 5.61 -15.77
N GLN A 181 -5.56 6.44 -16.25
CA GLN A 181 -5.35 7.89 -16.33
C GLN A 181 -5.12 8.52 -14.96
N THR A 182 -5.87 8.10 -13.95
CA THR A 182 -5.71 8.61 -12.58
C THR A 182 -4.34 8.23 -12.02
N VAL A 183 -3.91 6.99 -12.19
CA VAL A 183 -2.58 6.56 -11.76
C VAL A 183 -1.50 7.41 -12.45
N LEU A 184 -1.60 7.62 -13.76
CA LEU A 184 -0.63 8.43 -14.51
C LEU A 184 -0.63 9.90 -14.08
N GLN A 185 -1.73 10.43 -13.57
CA GLN A 185 -1.81 11.80 -13.03
C GLN A 185 -1.09 11.91 -11.67
N PHE A 186 -1.22 10.90 -10.80
CA PHE A 186 -0.62 10.91 -9.47
C PHE A 186 0.84 10.47 -9.45
N LEU A 187 1.24 9.63 -10.40
CA LEU A 187 2.59 9.09 -10.48
C LEU A 187 3.68 10.18 -10.42
N PRO A 188 3.60 11.29 -11.19
CA PRO A 188 4.63 12.33 -11.15
C PRO A 188 4.76 13.07 -9.81
N LEU A 189 3.79 12.92 -8.92
CA LEU A 189 3.79 13.55 -7.61
C LEU A 189 4.60 12.76 -6.58
N SER A 190 4.97 11.53 -6.90
CA SER A 190 5.74 10.65 -6.01
C SER A 190 7.25 10.76 -6.25
N ASN A 191 8.02 10.47 -5.19
CA ASN A 191 9.47 10.33 -5.26
C ASN A 191 9.88 8.86 -5.44
N ILE A 192 9.15 7.96 -4.79
CA ILE A 192 9.30 6.52 -4.91
C ILE A 192 8.05 5.96 -5.55
N LEU A 193 8.23 5.22 -6.64
CA LEU A 193 7.16 4.52 -7.32
C LEU A 193 7.45 3.02 -7.27
N LYS A 194 6.48 2.24 -6.76
CA LYS A 194 6.54 0.78 -6.81
C LYS A 194 5.55 0.28 -7.84
N VAL A 195 6.01 -0.56 -8.76
CA VAL A 195 5.17 -1.20 -9.78
C VAL A 195 5.49 -2.70 -9.81
N SER A 196 4.47 -3.54 -9.88
CA SER A 196 4.65 -4.97 -10.07
C SER A 196 4.73 -5.34 -11.56
N ASP A 197 5.27 -6.52 -11.85
CA ASP A 197 5.32 -7.06 -13.22
C ASP A 197 3.92 -7.27 -13.81
N GLU A 198 2.93 -7.53 -12.97
CA GLU A 198 1.53 -7.68 -13.39
C GLU A 198 0.88 -6.35 -13.80
N GLU A 199 1.40 -5.23 -13.30
CA GLU A 199 0.84 -3.89 -13.51
C GLU A 199 1.52 -3.12 -14.66
N LEU A 200 2.75 -3.47 -14.98
CA LEU A 200 3.62 -2.66 -15.83
C LEU A 200 3.03 -2.41 -17.22
N GLU A 201 2.60 -3.47 -17.90
CA GLU A 201 2.06 -3.36 -19.27
C GLU A 201 0.79 -2.55 -19.34
N PHE A 202 -0.10 -2.72 -18.36
CA PHE A 202 -1.32 -1.93 -18.27
C PHE A 202 -1.02 -0.43 -18.13
N LEU A 203 -0.05 -0.07 -17.31
CA LEU A 203 0.30 1.34 -17.05
C LEU A 203 1.09 1.98 -18.19
N THR A 204 1.99 1.24 -18.82
CA THR A 204 3.01 1.81 -19.73
C THR A 204 2.89 1.36 -21.17
N GLY A 205 2.13 0.31 -21.44
CA GLY A 205 2.03 -0.28 -22.79
C GLY A 205 3.17 -1.24 -23.12
N THR A 206 4.12 -1.47 -22.22
CA THR A 206 5.21 -2.42 -22.42
C THR A 206 5.41 -3.28 -21.18
N ALA A 207 5.74 -4.57 -21.41
CA ALA A 207 6.10 -5.49 -20.34
C ALA A 207 7.61 -5.45 -20.01
N ASP A 208 8.40 -4.68 -20.74
CA ASP A 208 9.84 -4.51 -20.52
C ASP A 208 10.08 -3.32 -19.61
N ILE A 209 10.56 -3.60 -18.38
CA ILE A 209 10.79 -2.55 -17.38
C ILE A 209 11.78 -1.49 -17.88
N GLU A 210 12.85 -1.86 -18.54
CA GLU A 210 13.84 -0.89 -19.00
C GLU A 210 13.28 0.03 -20.10
N ALA A 211 12.43 -0.49 -20.97
CA ALA A 211 11.70 0.32 -21.95
C ALA A 211 10.67 1.25 -21.30
N ALA A 212 10.11 0.85 -20.16
CA ALA A 212 9.13 1.64 -19.42
C ALA A 212 9.73 2.75 -18.57
N LEU A 213 11.00 2.64 -18.15
CA LEU A 213 11.62 3.58 -17.22
C LEU A 213 11.48 5.06 -17.62
N PRO A 214 11.64 5.46 -18.90
CA PRO A 214 11.43 6.87 -19.27
C PRO A 214 10.03 7.41 -18.94
N GLN A 215 9.00 6.58 -19.01
CA GLN A 215 7.65 6.96 -18.61
C GLN A 215 7.51 6.99 -17.09
N LEU A 216 8.16 6.07 -16.38
CA LEU A 216 8.06 5.93 -14.92
C LEU A 216 8.83 7.03 -14.19
N PHE A 217 9.94 7.53 -14.75
CA PHE A 217 10.68 8.67 -14.20
C PHE A 217 10.05 10.00 -14.61
N ALA A 218 8.74 10.12 -14.45
CA ALA A 218 8.01 11.35 -14.71
C ALA A 218 7.98 12.24 -13.46
N GLY A 219 7.97 13.56 -13.64
CA GLY A 219 7.86 14.51 -12.56
C GLY A 219 8.95 14.34 -11.50
N ASP A 220 8.53 14.11 -10.25
CA ASP A 220 9.42 14.02 -9.09
C ASP A 220 9.93 12.61 -8.80
N VAL A 221 9.62 11.62 -9.62
CA VAL A 221 10.05 10.22 -9.38
C VAL A 221 11.57 10.11 -9.46
N GLN A 222 12.18 9.61 -8.38
CA GLN A 222 13.63 9.46 -8.23
C GLN A 222 14.05 8.00 -8.07
N LEU A 223 13.14 7.14 -7.59
CA LEU A 223 13.38 5.72 -7.35
C LEU A 223 12.19 4.93 -7.82
N VAL A 224 12.44 3.94 -8.69
CA VAL A 224 11.45 2.97 -9.16
C VAL A 224 11.78 1.61 -8.58
N LEU A 225 10.82 1.01 -7.89
CA LEU A 225 10.88 -0.36 -7.40
C LEU A 225 10.00 -1.23 -8.29
N TYR A 226 10.59 -2.26 -8.89
CA TYR A 226 9.90 -3.17 -9.78
C TYR A 226 9.89 -4.57 -9.16
N THR A 227 8.71 -5.04 -8.74
CA THR A 227 8.56 -6.32 -8.03
C THR A 227 8.04 -7.39 -8.96
N CYS A 228 8.66 -8.58 -8.89
CA CYS A 228 8.38 -9.72 -9.75
C CYS A 228 7.98 -10.97 -8.95
N GLY A 229 7.27 -10.78 -7.84
CA GLY A 229 6.79 -11.86 -6.98
C GLY A 229 7.96 -12.75 -6.51
N SER A 230 7.81 -14.06 -6.69
CA SER A 230 8.81 -15.05 -6.26
C SER A 230 10.16 -14.93 -6.99
N LYS A 231 10.23 -14.23 -8.10
CA LYS A 231 11.48 -14.03 -8.86
C LYS A 231 12.40 -13.00 -8.23
N GLY A 232 11.89 -12.10 -7.41
CA GLY A 232 12.66 -11.05 -6.78
C GLY A 232 12.22 -9.65 -7.14
N ALA A 233 13.10 -8.68 -6.97
CA ALA A 233 12.79 -7.28 -7.19
C ALA A 233 13.99 -6.50 -7.74
N TYR A 234 13.67 -5.44 -8.47
CA TYR A 234 14.64 -4.49 -9.03
C TYR A 234 14.42 -3.11 -8.41
N ALA A 235 15.49 -2.35 -8.33
CA ALA A 235 15.44 -0.93 -7.96
C ALA A 235 16.22 -0.12 -9.00
N TYR A 236 15.65 1.00 -9.42
CA TYR A 236 16.23 1.87 -10.42
C TYR A 236 16.23 3.32 -9.93
N THR A 237 17.40 3.96 -9.97
CA THR A 237 17.49 5.42 -10.03
C THR A 237 17.95 5.79 -11.45
N ARG A 238 18.02 7.08 -11.77
CA ARG A 238 18.60 7.49 -13.08
C ARG A 238 20.07 7.10 -13.23
N ALA A 239 20.80 6.95 -12.12
CA ALA A 239 22.23 6.70 -12.11
C ALA A 239 22.63 5.26 -11.78
N ALA A 240 21.74 4.50 -11.11
CA ALA A 240 22.08 3.18 -10.57
C ALA A 240 20.89 2.21 -10.68
N HIS A 241 21.20 0.93 -10.68
CA HIS A 241 20.17 -0.12 -10.61
C HIS A 241 20.70 -1.31 -9.84
N ALA A 242 19.78 -2.09 -9.29
CA ALA A 242 20.11 -3.32 -8.57
C ALA A 242 18.98 -4.34 -8.73
N PHE A 243 19.34 -5.60 -8.51
CA PHE A 243 18.41 -6.71 -8.47
C PHE A 243 18.75 -7.60 -7.28
N ALA A 244 17.72 -8.11 -6.60
CA ALA A 244 17.88 -9.14 -5.59
C ALA A 244 16.85 -10.26 -5.81
N PRO A 245 17.28 -11.53 -5.86
CA PRO A 245 16.35 -12.65 -5.98
C PRO A 245 15.62 -12.92 -4.67
N CYS A 246 14.43 -13.50 -4.76
CA CYS A 246 13.72 -14.01 -3.60
C CYS A 246 14.19 -15.40 -3.21
N GLN A 247 14.16 -15.70 -1.90
CA GLN A 247 14.32 -17.06 -1.41
C GLN A 247 13.12 -17.91 -1.82
N LYS A 248 13.38 -19.17 -2.19
CA LYS A 248 12.31 -20.13 -2.43
C LYS A 248 11.73 -20.57 -1.09
N VAL A 249 10.46 -20.25 -0.86
CA VAL A 249 9.71 -20.66 0.31
C VAL A 249 8.36 -21.24 -0.12
N ARG A 250 7.75 -22.02 0.74
CA ARG A 250 6.38 -22.49 0.53
C ARG A 250 5.42 -21.39 0.95
N ALA A 251 4.86 -20.70 -0.04
CA ALA A 251 3.85 -19.69 0.22
C ALA A 251 2.55 -20.32 0.68
N VAL A 252 2.03 -19.84 1.80
CA VAL A 252 0.71 -20.22 2.35
C VAL A 252 -0.32 -19.18 1.95
N ASP A 253 0.03 -17.89 2.06
CA ASP A 253 -0.85 -16.76 1.74
C ASP A 253 0.01 -15.58 1.28
N THR A 254 -0.25 -15.09 0.08
CA THR A 254 0.49 -13.95 -0.49
C THR A 254 -0.20 -12.60 -0.24
N THR A 255 -1.29 -12.58 0.52
CA THR A 255 -2.01 -11.34 0.85
C THR A 255 -1.10 -10.36 1.56
N GLY A 256 -1.05 -9.14 1.04
CA GLY A 256 -0.25 -8.06 1.62
C GLY A 256 1.26 -8.16 1.41
N ALA A 257 1.74 -9.10 0.57
CA ALA A 257 3.18 -9.24 0.30
C ALA A 257 3.78 -7.97 -0.34
N GLY A 258 3.08 -7.40 -1.34
CA GLY A 258 3.50 -6.14 -1.96
C GLY A 258 3.53 -4.96 -0.99
N ASP A 259 2.56 -4.90 -0.10
CA ASP A 259 2.49 -3.86 0.94
C ASP A 259 3.61 -4.03 1.96
N GLY A 260 3.91 -5.27 2.33
CA GLY A 260 5.03 -5.61 3.19
C GLY A 260 6.38 -5.26 2.56
N PHE A 261 6.50 -5.45 1.24
CA PHE A 261 7.71 -5.06 0.51
C PHE A 261 7.97 -3.57 0.62
N ILE A 262 7.00 -2.73 0.25
CA ILE A 262 7.19 -1.28 0.29
C ILE A 262 7.28 -0.76 1.72
N GLY A 263 6.50 -1.29 2.65
CA GLY A 263 6.56 -0.89 4.06
C GLY A 263 7.92 -1.18 4.69
N SER A 264 8.49 -2.36 4.45
CA SER A 264 9.83 -2.73 4.94
C SER A 264 10.94 -1.97 4.22
N PHE A 265 10.76 -1.65 2.94
CA PHE A 265 11.71 -0.83 2.18
C PHE A 265 11.79 0.59 2.76
N LEU A 266 10.63 1.22 2.98
CA LEU A 266 10.54 2.55 3.60
C LEU A 266 11.14 2.56 5.01
N TRP A 267 10.93 1.50 5.80
CA TRP A 267 11.53 1.40 7.12
C TRP A 267 13.05 1.44 7.08
N GLN A 268 13.67 0.73 6.13
CA GLN A 268 15.12 0.75 5.96
C GLN A 268 15.63 2.15 5.60
N LEU A 269 14.94 2.86 4.71
CA LEU A 269 15.29 4.24 4.37
C LEU A 269 15.20 5.16 5.59
N SER A 270 14.17 5.00 6.41
CA SER A 270 14.00 5.76 7.64
C SER A 270 15.12 5.48 8.65
N ARG A 271 15.43 4.20 8.86
CA ARG A 271 16.54 3.76 9.72
C ARG A 271 17.86 4.42 9.32
N ASP A 272 18.13 4.52 8.03
CA ASP A 272 19.39 5.04 7.50
C ASP A 272 19.36 6.55 7.26
N GLY A 273 18.28 7.24 7.63
CA GLY A 273 18.17 8.70 7.49
C GLY A 273 18.16 9.18 6.05
N VAL A 274 17.63 8.38 5.11
CA VAL A 274 17.54 8.75 3.70
C VAL A 274 16.43 9.77 3.51
N THR A 275 16.77 10.92 2.94
CA THR A 275 15.85 12.00 2.61
C THR A 275 15.65 12.09 1.09
N VAL A 276 14.70 12.93 0.65
CA VAL A 276 14.39 13.10 -0.79
C VAL A 276 15.64 13.37 -1.63
N ASP A 277 16.52 14.26 -1.16
CA ASP A 277 17.74 14.64 -1.88
C ASP A 277 18.81 13.53 -1.93
N LYS A 278 18.66 12.48 -1.14
CA LYS A 278 19.58 11.33 -1.11
C LYS A 278 19.11 10.14 -1.96
N LEU A 279 17.84 10.10 -2.37
CA LEU A 279 17.28 8.95 -3.09
C LEU A 279 18.05 8.65 -4.39
N GLU A 280 18.31 9.64 -5.21
CA GLU A 280 19.02 9.45 -6.48
C GLU A 280 20.50 9.11 -6.31
N LYS A 281 21.04 9.31 -5.11
CA LYS A 281 22.45 9.07 -4.78
C LYS A 281 22.71 7.71 -4.17
N LEU A 282 21.69 6.90 -3.99
CA LEU A 282 21.84 5.55 -3.45
C LEU A 282 22.69 4.69 -4.40
N SER A 283 23.68 4.02 -3.83
CA SER A 283 24.58 3.14 -4.60
C SER A 283 23.87 1.84 -5.00
N CYS A 284 24.38 1.18 -6.04
CA CYS A 284 23.89 -0.16 -6.44
C CYS A 284 23.94 -1.12 -5.26
N LYS A 285 25.02 -1.11 -4.49
CA LYS A 285 25.19 -1.98 -3.32
C LYS A 285 24.12 -1.71 -2.28
N LYS A 286 23.85 -0.43 -1.98
CA LYS A 286 22.84 -0.05 -0.98
C LYS A 286 21.44 -0.45 -1.43
N LEU A 287 21.12 -0.22 -2.70
CA LEU A 287 19.85 -0.66 -3.29
C LEU A 287 19.68 -2.17 -3.21
N GLU A 288 20.72 -2.95 -3.49
CA GLU A 288 20.70 -4.40 -3.39
C GLU A 288 20.45 -4.86 -1.93
N GLU A 289 21.09 -4.23 -0.96
CA GLU A 289 20.87 -4.52 0.46
C GLU A 289 19.41 -4.28 0.87
N TYR A 290 18.81 -3.17 0.42
CA TYR A 290 17.42 -2.85 0.71
C TYR A 290 16.45 -3.83 0.06
N LEU A 291 16.71 -4.20 -1.19
CA LEU A 291 15.89 -5.21 -1.89
C LEU A 291 15.96 -6.56 -1.21
N ASP A 292 17.15 -7.00 -0.82
CA ASP A 292 17.36 -8.29 -0.15
C ASP A 292 16.60 -8.36 1.17
N PHE A 293 16.70 -7.33 1.99
CA PHE A 293 15.97 -7.26 3.25
C PHE A 293 14.45 -7.33 3.03
N SER A 294 13.92 -6.56 2.09
CA SER A 294 12.48 -6.55 1.80
C SER A 294 12.00 -7.87 1.20
N ASN A 295 12.81 -8.53 0.37
CA ASN A 295 12.53 -9.88 -0.12
C ASN A 295 12.46 -10.89 1.04
N ARG A 296 13.37 -10.81 2.00
CA ARG A 296 13.37 -11.67 3.20
C ARG A 296 12.14 -11.41 4.08
N PHE A 297 11.77 -10.15 4.25
CA PHE A 297 10.55 -9.76 4.97
C PHE A 297 9.33 -10.41 4.35
N CYS A 298 9.19 -10.31 3.04
CA CYS A 298 8.07 -10.91 2.31
C CYS A 298 8.11 -12.45 2.36
N ALA A 299 9.29 -13.06 2.27
CA ALA A 299 9.43 -14.51 2.36
C ALA A 299 8.92 -15.05 3.70
N LEU A 300 9.17 -14.35 4.79
CA LEU A 300 8.65 -14.72 6.11
C LEU A 300 7.13 -14.49 6.19
N SER A 301 6.64 -13.38 5.66
CA SER A 301 5.22 -13.03 5.66
C SER A 301 4.37 -14.08 4.93
N VAL A 302 4.74 -14.47 3.71
CA VAL A 302 3.93 -15.37 2.88
C VAL A 302 3.83 -16.79 3.41
N GLN A 303 4.63 -17.15 4.39
CA GLN A 303 4.56 -18.47 5.07
C GLN A 303 3.48 -18.51 6.16
N LYS A 304 2.82 -17.40 6.43
CA LYS A 304 1.73 -17.27 7.41
C LYS A 304 0.47 -16.77 6.72
N HIS A 305 -0.68 -16.97 7.37
CA HIS A 305 -1.95 -16.44 6.88
C HIS A 305 -2.12 -14.96 7.22
N GLY A 306 -2.81 -14.23 6.33
CA GLY A 306 -3.14 -12.82 6.47
C GLY A 306 -2.02 -11.90 6.03
N ALA A 307 -2.26 -10.59 6.12
CA ALA A 307 -1.30 -9.54 5.83
C ALA A 307 -0.67 -9.03 7.14
N ILE A 308 -1.42 -8.26 7.91
CA ILE A 308 -0.95 -7.59 9.14
C ILE A 308 -0.36 -8.60 10.14
N ASP A 309 -1.04 -9.70 10.39
CA ASP A 309 -0.60 -10.73 11.33
C ASP A 309 0.60 -11.54 10.83
N SER A 310 0.87 -11.49 9.54
CA SER A 310 1.95 -12.25 8.90
C SER A 310 3.30 -11.54 8.94
N TYR A 311 3.32 -10.23 9.13
CA TYR A 311 4.53 -9.42 9.04
C TYR A 311 5.49 -9.71 10.19
N PRO A 312 6.77 -9.99 9.89
CA PRO A 312 7.76 -10.29 10.91
C PRO A 312 8.19 -9.04 11.70
N THR A 313 8.58 -9.26 12.94
CA THR A 313 9.27 -8.27 13.78
C THR A 313 10.77 -8.28 13.50
N LEU A 314 11.52 -7.31 14.05
CA LEU A 314 12.98 -7.28 13.94
C LEU A 314 13.64 -8.56 14.49
N PRO A 315 13.29 -9.05 15.70
CA PRO A 315 13.83 -10.32 16.17
C PRO A 315 13.56 -11.50 15.23
N GLU A 316 12.38 -11.56 14.64
CA GLU A 316 12.04 -12.60 13.65
C GLU A 316 12.83 -12.46 12.34
N MET A 317 13.33 -11.26 12.04
CA MET A 317 14.26 -11.00 10.93
C MET A 317 15.71 -11.31 11.28
N GLY A 318 15.99 -11.65 12.54
CA GLY A 318 17.35 -11.92 13.03
C GLY A 318 18.14 -10.65 13.42
N LEU A 319 17.43 -9.58 13.77
CA LEU A 319 18.03 -8.29 14.12
C LEU A 319 17.69 -7.87 15.55
#